data_bdbb49789f5a030efc23493fbebdd86e
#
_entry.id   bdbb49789f5a030efc23493fbebdd86e
#
_cell.length_a   1.000
_cell.length_b   1.000
_cell.length_c   1.000
_cell.angle_alpha   90.00
_cell.angle_beta   90.00
_cell.angle_gamma   90.00
#
_symmetry.space_group_name_H-M   'P 1'
#
loop_
_entity.id
_entity.type
_entity.pdbx_description
1 polymer ?
#
loop_
_entity_poly.entity_id
_entity_poly.type
_entity_poly.pdbx_seq_one_letter_code
_entity_poly.pdbx_strand_id
1 'polypeptide(L)'
;SGSSVDMASATSLAKVNSGMTLNGTINVGSASLLNFEGDQTLSGNGNIVFGSGANNRVGVDGGNKTLTVGSGVTISGENGIIGLGQLINGSGNALVNNGTISVNVAGGIITLAGLTSGITNNGTISALNGGTLQLQSNLAGGSGSQLVAGVGSVIAQQGVTISGVINTSGSGNLRPTGSGSNYLSGV
;
A
#
# COMPACT_ATOMS: atom_id res chain seq x y z
N SER A 1 -15.02 -18.22 11.39
CA SER A 1 -14.83 -16.77 11.65
C SER A 1 -13.40 -16.56 12.10
N GLY A 2 -12.63 -15.81 11.34
CA GLY A 2 -11.26 -15.46 11.69
C GLY A 2 -11.22 -14.47 12.87
N SER A 3 -10.14 -14.54 13.67
CA SER A 3 -9.89 -13.55 14.71
C SER A 3 -9.63 -12.17 14.08
N SER A 4 -10.05 -11.11 14.77
CA SER A 4 -9.78 -9.72 14.34
C SER A 4 -8.99 -8.97 15.42
N VAL A 5 -8.13 -8.07 14.97
CA VAL A 5 -7.49 -7.07 15.80
C VAL A 5 -8.07 -5.71 15.39
N ASP A 6 -8.66 -5.01 16.35
CA ASP A 6 -9.25 -3.70 16.09
C ASP A 6 -8.34 -2.58 16.57
N MET A 7 -7.81 -1.83 15.61
CA MET A 7 -7.06 -0.59 15.82
C MET A 7 -7.85 0.63 15.29
N ALA A 8 -9.18 0.49 15.07
CA ALA A 8 -9.99 1.53 14.48
C ALA A 8 -10.82 2.31 15.51
N SER A 9 -10.99 1.79 16.73
CA SER A 9 -11.80 2.41 17.77
C SER A 9 -11.09 3.57 18.50
N ALA A 10 -9.77 3.61 18.48
CA ALA A 10 -8.95 4.70 19.04
C ALA A 10 -7.59 4.73 18.36
N THR A 11 -6.90 5.88 18.41
CA THR A 11 -5.51 5.98 17.91
C THR A 11 -4.61 4.96 18.63
N SER A 12 -4.06 4.03 17.88
CA SER A 12 -3.28 2.90 18.40
C SER A 12 -1.97 2.75 17.66
N LEU A 13 -0.97 2.23 18.36
CA LEU A 13 0.32 1.86 17.80
C LEU A 13 0.56 0.38 18.06
N ALA A 14 0.75 -0.40 17.01
CA ALA A 14 1.25 -1.76 17.09
C ALA A 14 2.57 -1.89 16.34
N LYS A 15 3.55 -2.56 16.93
CA LYS A 15 4.87 -2.81 16.37
C LYS A 15 5.05 -4.28 16.03
N VAL A 16 5.63 -4.56 14.88
CA VAL A 16 5.99 -5.89 14.42
C VAL A 16 7.51 -5.94 14.23
N ASN A 17 8.19 -6.79 15.00
CA ASN A 17 9.65 -6.85 15.03
C ASN A 17 10.24 -8.18 14.55
N SER A 18 9.41 -9.20 14.31
CA SER A 18 9.88 -10.57 13.99
C SER A 18 8.99 -11.28 12.95
N GLY A 19 8.47 -10.55 11.97
CA GLY A 19 7.51 -11.05 11.02
C GLY A 19 6.11 -11.20 11.62
N MET A 20 5.13 -11.40 10.74
CA MET A 20 3.74 -11.62 11.14
C MET A 20 3.08 -12.62 10.20
N THR A 21 2.42 -13.64 10.78
CA THR A 21 1.49 -14.49 10.04
C THR A 21 0.06 -14.06 10.36
N LEU A 22 -0.61 -13.49 9.38
CA LEU A 22 -1.97 -12.96 9.52
C LEU A 22 -2.96 -13.89 8.81
N ASN A 23 -3.85 -14.54 9.57
CA ASN A 23 -4.93 -15.37 9.04
C ASN A 23 -6.33 -14.83 9.42
N GLY A 24 -6.38 -13.63 9.96
CA GLY A 24 -7.59 -12.92 10.34
C GLY A 24 -7.64 -11.53 9.72
N THR A 25 -8.24 -10.58 10.43
CA THR A 25 -8.36 -9.20 9.99
C THR A 25 -7.75 -8.24 11.01
N ILE A 26 -6.98 -7.27 10.54
CA ILE A 26 -6.57 -6.11 11.33
C ILE A 26 -7.29 -4.88 10.76
N ASN A 27 -8.12 -4.23 11.56
CA ASN A 27 -8.75 -2.97 11.22
C ASN A 27 -7.86 -1.82 11.67
N VAL A 28 -7.41 -0.98 10.75
CA VAL A 28 -6.57 0.19 11.03
C VAL A 28 -7.36 1.46 10.76
N GLY A 29 -7.67 2.20 11.80
CA GLY A 29 -8.46 3.43 11.71
C GLY A 29 -8.03 4.43 12.77
N SER A 30 -8.75 5.56 12.87
CA SER A 30 -8.50 6.57 13.91
C SER A 30 -7.05 7.07 14.00
N ALA A 31 -6.38 7.21 12.86
CA ALA A 31 -4.96 7.57 12.75
C ALA A 31 -4.00 6.56 13.39
N SER A 32 -4.37 5.28 13.42
CA SER A 32 -3.53 4.21 13.99
C SER A 32 -2.39 3.82 13.06
N LEU A 33 -1.32 3.31 13.68
CA LEU A 33 -0.10 2.86 13.01
C LEU A 33 0.18 1.39 13.34
N LEU A 34 0.14 0.52 12.32
CA LEU A 34 0.74 -0.80 12.35
C LEU A 34 2.14 -0.68 11.74
N ASN A 35 3.18 -0.76 12.57
CA ASN A 35 4.56 -0.46 12.18
C ASN A 35 5.42 -1.71 12.12
N PHE A 36 6.03 -1.95 10.96
CA PHE A 36 6.98 -3.04 10.76
C PHE A 36 8.41 -2.49 10.91
N GLU A 37 9.12 -2.94 11.95
CA GLU A 37 10.47 -2.50 12.26
C GLU A 37 11.50 -3.52 11.73
N GLY A 38 12.39 -3.07 10.86
CA GLY A 38 13.37 -3.94 10.21
C GLY A 38 12.86 -4.61 8.93
N ASP A 39 13.62 -5.57 8.42
CA ASP A 39 13.20 -6.39 7.29
C ASP A 39 12.15 -7.40 7.76
N GLN A 40 10.93 -7.29 7.24
CA GLN A 40 9.79 -8.05 7.72
C GLN A 40 9.00 -8.70 6.58
N THR A 41 8.40 -9.84 6.89
CA THR A 41 7.42 -10.50 6.02
C THR A 41 6.07 -10.57 6.72
N LEU A 42 5.05 -10.05 6.06
CA LEU A 42 3.65 -10.23 6.43
C LEU A 42 3.09 -11.39 5.60
N SER A 43 2.94 -12.53 6.23
CA SER A 43 2.50 -13.79 5.60
C SER A 43 1.10 -14.20 6.04
N GLY A 44 0.60 -15.33 5.54
CA GLY A 44 -0.73 -15.88 5.84
C GLY A 44 -1.76 -15.53 4.77
N ASN A 45 -3.06 -15.64 5.12
CA ASN A 45 -4.20 -15.41 4.23
C ASN A 45 -5.18 -14.40 4.83
N GLY A 46 -4.66 -13.38 5.45
CA GLY A 46 -5.45 -12.38 6.17
C GLY A 46 -5.57 -11.04 5.49
N ASN A 47 -6.28 -10.13 6.17
CA ASN A 47 -6.60 -8.81 5.65
C ASN A 47 -6.14 -7.71 6.61
N ILE A 48 -5.59 -6.63 6.07
CA ILE A 48 -5.48 -5.33 6.74
C ILE A 48 -6.49 -4.40 6.07
N VAL A 49 -7.38 -3.80 6.87
CA VAL A 49 -8.46 -2.97 6.36
C VAL A 49 -8.33 -1.55 6.93
N PHE A 50 -8.11 -0.60 6.04
CA PHE A 50 -8.12 0.82 6.39
C PHE A 50 -9.55 1.35 6.48
N GLY A 51 -9.86 2.03 7.59
CA GLY A 51 -11.11 2.76 7.77
C GLY A 51 -11.07 4.16 7.13
N SER A 52 -12.12 4.95 7.39
CA SER A 52 -12.31 6.30 6.81
C SER A 52 -11.39 7.38 7.40
N GLY A 53 -10.76 7.11 8.53
CA GLY A 53 -9.90 8.10 9.21
C GLY A 53 -8.66 8.48 8.39
N ALA A 54 -8.26 9.74 8.49
CA ALA A 54 -6.98 10.19 7.93
C ALA A 54 -5.80 9.64 8.75
N ASN A 55 -4.63 9.50 8.10
CA ASN A 55 -3.37 9.06 8.73
C ASN A 55 -3.35 7.63 9.29
N ASN A 56 -4.25 6.76 8.85
CA ASN A 56 -4.14 5.33 9.09
C ASN A 56 -2.89 4.80 8.37
N ARG A 57 -2.07 3.96 9.01
CA ARG A 57 -0.78 3.59 8.42
C ARG A 57 -0.43 2.12 8.59
N VAL A 58 0.21 1.60 7.54
CA VAL A 58 1.09 0.42 7.59
C VAL A 58 2.50 0.92 7.32
N GLY A 59 3.30 1.09 8.37
CA GLY A 59 4.62 1.68 8.30
C GLY A 59 5.72 0.67 8.04
N VAL A 60 6.77 1.08 7.30
CA VAL A 60 8.05 0.37 7.16
C VAL A 60 9.12 1.26 7.76
N ASP A 61 9.82 0.76 8.76
CA ASP A 61 10.68 1.59 9.60
C ASP A 61 12.08 0.98 9.85
N GLY A 62 13.08 1.86 10.05
CA GLY A 62 14.43 1.45 10.41
C GLY A 62 15.52 1.77 9.38
N GLY A 63 15.20 2.40 8.26
CA GLY A 63 16.14 2.76 7.19
C GLY A 63 16.74 1.54 6.44
N ASN A 64 16.70 1.57 5.11
CA ASN A 64 17.11 0.46 4.22
C ASN A 64 16.42 -0.86 4.57
N LYS A 65 15.12 -0.79 4.92
CA LYS A 65 14.33 -1.94 5.33
C LYS A 65 13.25 -2.28 4.31
N THR A 66 12.89 -3.55 4.24
CA THR A 66 11.92 -4.05 3.29
C THR A 66 10.77 -4.73 4.02
N LEU A 67 9.54 -4.28 3.72
CA LEU A 67 8.34 -5.05 4.03
C LEU A 67 7.96 -5.90 2.82
N THR A 68 7.85 -7.20 3.02
CA THR A 68 7.31 -8.13 2.02
C THR A 68 5.87 -8.50 2.41
N VAL A 69 4.92 -8.15 1.54
CA VAL A 69 3.52 -8.58 1.65
C VAL A 69 3.36 -9.91 0.90
N GLY A 70 2.97 -10.95 1.62
CA GLY A 70 2.81 -12.30 1.08
C GLY A 70 1.61 -12.46 0.16
N SER A 71 1.64 -13.48 -0.70
CA SER A 71 0.65 -13.68 -1.78
C SER A 71 -0.79 -13.90 -1.30
N GLY A 72 -1.00 -14.40 -0.08
CA GLY A 72 -2.34 -14.58 0.50
C GLY A 72 -2.85 -13.35 1.27
N VAL A 73 -2.05 -12.29 1.38
CA VAL A 73 -2.42 -11.11 2.17
C VAL A 73 -3.05 -10.04 1.31
N THR A 74 -4.11 -9.42 1.84
CA THR A 74 -4.76 -8.26 1.24
C THR A 74 -4.65 -7.05 2.18
N ILE A 75 -4.18 -5.92 1.67
CA ILE A 75 -4.25 -4.61 2.33
C ILE A 75 -5.23 -3.76 1.54
N SER A 76 -6.35 -3.39 2.14
CA SER A 76 -7.40 -2.66 1.41
C SER A 76 -8.15 -1.68 2.30
N GLY A 77 -9.12 -0.96 1.72
CA GLY A 77 -10.04 -0.10 2.47
C GLY A 77 -10.19 1.28 1.88
N GLU A 78 -10.43 2.25 2.77
CA GLU A 78 -10.80 3.60 2.38
C GLU A 78 -9.59 4.55 2.40
N ASN A 79 -9.03 4.89 3.56
CA ASN A 79 -7.98 5.89 3.68
C ASN A 79 -6.76 5.34 4.43
N GLY A 80 -5.61 5.33 3.78
CA GLY A 80 -4.39 4.82 4.39
C GLY A 80 -3.10 5.24 3.70
N ILE A 81 -1.99 5.09 4.42
CA ILE A 81 -0.64 5.30 3.91
C ILE A 81 0.14 4.01 4.14
N ILE A 82 0.79 3.50 3.11
CA ILE A 82 1.66 2.33 3.19
C ILE A 82 3.10 2.77 2.91
N GLY A 83 4.01 2.40 3.78
CA GLY A 83 5.45 2.58 3.65
C GLY A 83 6.03 3.64 4.58
N LEU A 84 5.35 4.77 4.80
CA LEU A 84 5.87 5.84 5.65
C LEU A 84 5.85 5.43 7.14
N GLY A 85 6.97 4.96 7.65
CA GLY A 85 7.21 4.78 9.08
C GLY A 85 7.34 6.11 9.82
N GLN A 86 7.16 6.11 11.13
CA GLN A 86 7.20 7.34 11.94
C GLN A 86 8.01 7.22 13.25
N LEU A 87 8.50 6.03 13.56
CA LEU A 87 9.09 5.77 14.89
C LEU A 87 10.60 5.76 14.86
N ILE A 88 11.20 5.31 13.77
CA ILE A 88 12.64 5.22 13.58
C ILE A 88 12.95 6.01 12.31
N ASN A 89 13.69 7.10 12.44
CA ASN A 89 14.11 7.88 11.27
C ASN A 89 15.03 7.03 10.39
N GLY A 90 14.72 6.99 9.09
CA GLY A 90 15.54 6.30 8.12
C GLY A 90 14.95 6.42 6.72
N SER A 91 15.83 6.48 5.73
CA SER A 91 15.49 6.42 4.30
C SER A 91 15.90 5.07 3.71
N GLY A 92 15.60 4.83 2.43
CA GLY A 92 15.97 3.59 1.77
C GLY A 92 15.01 2.43 2.02
N ASN A 93 13.84 2.68 2.60
CA ASN A 93 12.84 1.64 2.80
C ASN A 93 12.19 1.23 1.48
N ALA A 94 11.80 -0.03 1.38
CA ALA A 94 11.21 -0.66 0.20
C ALA A 94 9.96 -1.47 0.56
N LEU A 95 9.13 -1.72 -0.45
CA LEU A 95 8.00 -2.63 -0.38
C LEU A 95 8.11 -3.69 -1.48
N VAL A 96 7.95 -4.96 -1.12
CA VAL A 96 7.71 -6.05 -2.07
C VAL A 96 6.27 -6.52 -1.89
N ASN A 97 5.44 -6.31 -2.91
CA ASN A 97 4.06 -6.77 -2.89
C ASN A 97 3.91 -8.05 -3.70
N ASN A 98 3.70 -9.17 -3.05
CA ASN A 98 3.31 -10.43 -3.70
C ASN A 98 1.80 -10.69 -3.56
N GLY A 99 1.09 -9.91 -2.73
CA GLY A 99 -0.33 -10.04 -2.44
C GLY A 99 -1.19 -9.01 -3.17
N THR A 100 -2.18 -8.46 -2.48
CA THR A 100 -3.08 -7.45 -3.02
C THR A 100 -3.04 -6.18 -2.17
N ILE A 101 -2.88 -5.02 -2.83
CA ILE A 101 -3.08 -3.70 -2.24
C ILE A 101 -4.18 -3.00 -3.04
N SER A 102 -5.26 -2.57 -2.39
CA SER A 102 -6.42 -2.02 -3.09
C SER A 102 -7.11 -0.91 -2.33
N VAL A 103 -7.21 0.28 -2.92
CA VAL A 103 -8.25 1.22 -2.50
C VAL A 103 -9.54 0.82 -3.19
N ASN A 104 -10.55 0.43 -2.42
CA ASN A 104 -11.78 -0.20 -2.94
C ASN A 104 -13.09 0.43 -2.43
N VAL A 105 -12.98 1.61 -1.84
CA VAL A 105 -14.11 2.42 -1.34
C VAL A 105 -14.19 3.71 -2.13
N ALA A 106 -15.39 4.09 -2.54
CA ALA A 106 -15.64 5.31 -3.31
C ALA A 106 -15.16 6.56 -2.56
N GLY A 107 -14.38 7.40 -3.23
CA GLY A 107 -13.76 8.59 -2.63
C GLY A 107 -12.58 8.30 -1.69
N GLY A 108 -12.29 7.04 -1.40
CA GLY A 108 -11.15 6.65 -0.57
C GLY A 108 -9.80 6.91 -1.24
N ILE A 109 -8.76 7.07 -0.42
CA ILE A 109 -7.39 7.34 -0.88
C ILE A 109 -6.41 6.44 -0.13
N ILE A 110 -5.70 5.59 -0.86
CA ILE A 110 -4.53 4.90 -0.33
C ILE A 110 -3.28 5.46 -1.00
N THR A 111 -2.29 5.83 -0.19
CA THR A 111 -1.02 6.40 -0.65
C THR A 111 0.12 5.42 -0.40
N LEU A 112 0.93 5.17 -1.41
CA LEU A 112 2.19 4.44 -1.29
C LEU A 112 3.33 5.46 -1.25
N ALA A 113 3.91 5.70 -0.06
CA ALA A 113 4.84 6.80 0.19
C ALA A 113 5.98 6.41 1.14
N GLY A 114 7.09 7.17 1.09
CA GLY A 114 8.23 6.97 2.00
C GLY A 114 9.10 5.75 1.67
N LEU A 115 8.82 5.09 0.56
CA LEU A 115 9.56 3.92 0.07
C LEU A 115 10.62 4.41 -0.92
N THR A 116 11.69 5.01 -0.41
CA THR A 116 12.69 5.67 -1.26
C THR A 116 13.54 4.70 -2.08
N SER A 117 13.61 3.43 -1.70
CA SER A 117 14.15 2.35 -2.55
C SER A 117 13.11 1.74 -3.50
N GLY A 118 11.87 2.24 -3.45
CA GLY A 118 10.80 1.88 -4.38
C GLY A 118 9.93 0.71 -3.95
N ILE A 119 9.04 0.34 -4.88
CA ILE A 119 8.07 -0.72 -4.74
C ILE A 119 8.34 -1.75 -5.84
N THR A 120 8.50 -3.01 -5.46
CA THR A 120 8.46 -4.14 -6.39
C THR A 120 7.07 -4.78 -6.30
N ASN A 121 6.31 -4.72 -7.38
CA ASN A 121 5.00 -5.35 -7.43
C ASN A 121 5.07 -6.66 -8.21
N ASN A 122 4.81 -7.78 -7.55
CA ASN A 122 4.67 -9.11 -8.14
C ASN A 122 3.23 -9.61 -8.06
N GLY A 123 2.37 -8.89 -7.35
CA GLY A 123 0.96 -9.19 -7.15
C GLY A 123 0.04 -8.14 -7.80
N THR A 124 -0.99 -7.75 -7.09
CA THR A 124 -1.95 -6.74 -7.56
C THR A 124 -1.89 -5.48 -6.73
N ILE A 125 -1.80 -4.33 -7.40
CA ILE A 125 -2.04 -3.01 -6.82
C ILE A 125 -3.17 -2.36 -7.61
N SER A 126 -4.21 -1.87 -6.92
CA SER A 126 -5.42 -1.41 -7.62
C SER A 126 -6.12 -0.22 -6.96
N ALA A 127 -6.77 0.57 -7.81
CA ALA A 127 -7.81 1.51 -7.44
C ALA A 127 -9.13 1.04 -8.03
N LEU A 128 -10.14 0.80 -7.21
CA LEU A 128 -11.43 0.23 -7.58
C LEU A 128 -12.57 1.07 -7.01
N ASN A 129 -13.77 0.91 -7.58
CA ASN A 129 -15.02 1.47 -7.05
C ASN A 129 -15.01 3.00 -6.85
N GLY A 130 -14.26 3.76 -7.67
CA GLY A 130 -14.14 5.21 -7.52
C GLY A 130 -13.10 5.65 -6.47
N GLY A 131 -12.24 4.76 -6.01
CA GLY A 131 -11.12 5.07 -5.14
C GLY A 131 -9.92 5.67 -5.90
N THR A 132 -9.00 6.28 -5.17
CA THR A 132 -7.77 6.87 -5.69
C THR A 132 -6.54 6.21 -5.04
N LEU A 133 -5.68 5.62 -5.83
CA LEU A 133 -4.36 5.18 -5.42
C LEU A 133 -3.34 6.28 -5.73
N GLN A 134 -2.63 6.78 -4.73
CA GLN A 134 -1.55 7.75 -4.92
C GLN A 134 -0.19 7.05 -4.85
N LEU A 135 0.60 7.19 -5.91
CA LEU A 135 1.96 6.67 -5.98
C LEU A 135 2.95 7.82 -5.79
N GLN A 136 3.61 7.83 -4.62
CA GLN A 136 4.68 8.77 -4.24
C GLN A 136 6.04 8.06 -4.08
N SER A 137 6.13 6.83 -4.54
CA SER A 137 7.35 6.02 -4.60
C SER A 137 7.40 5.31 -5.95
N ASN A 138 8.60 5.15 -6.51
CA ASN A 138 8.79 4.44 -7.78
C ASN A 138 8.21 3.02 -7.69
N LEU A 139 7.56 2.58 -8.76
CA LEU A 139 6.96 1.26 -8.84
C LEU A 139 7.52 0.48 -10.03
N ALA A 140 8.05 -0.70 -9.74
CA ALA A 140 8.49 -1.67 -10.72
C ALA A 140 7.55 -2.89 -10.70
N GLY A 141 6.89 -3.16 -11.82
CA GLY A 141 6.07 -4.36 -12.00
C GLY A 141 6.91 -5.56 -12.40
N GLY A 142 6.81 -6.66 -11.67
CA GLY A 142 7.36 -7.96 -12.05
C GLY A 142 6.49 -8.68 -13.08
N SER A 143 6.97 -9.85 -13.53
CA SER A 143 6.21 -10.69 -14.46
C SER A 143 4.89 -11.16 -13.84
N GLY A 144 3.77 -10.90 -14.52
CA GLY A 144 2.43 -11.24 -14.03
C GLY A 144 1.82 -10.25 -13.03
N SER A 145 2.55 -9.22 -12.64
CA SER A 145 2.01 -8.16 -11.77
C SER A 145 0.89 -7.38 -12.45
N GLN A 146 0.01 -6.83 -11.63
CA GLN A 146 -1.09 -5.98 -12.10
C GLN A 146 -1.06 -4.63 -11.39
N LEU A 147 -1.15 -3.56 -12.17
CA LEU A 147 -1.48 -2.22 -11.69
C LEU A 147 -2.80 -1.81 -12.36
N VAL A 148 -3.89 -1.72 -11.59
CA VAL A 148 -5.25 -1.64 -12.14
C VAL A 148 -5.95 -0.37 -11.70
N ALA A 149 -6.44 0.42 -12.66
CA ALA A 149 -7.45 1.46 -12.43
C ALA A 149 -8.81 0.95 -12.93
N GLY A 150 -9.70 0.60 -12.03
CA GLY A 150 -11.06 0.17 -12.34
C GLY A 150 -11.99 1.33 -12.67
N VAL A 151 -13.22 1.01 -12.98
CA VAL A 151 -14.24 2.00 -13.39
C VAL A 151 -14.36 3.14 -12.38
N GLY A 152 -14.25 4.38 -12.85
CA GLY A 152 -14.35 5.59 -12.06
C GLY A 152 -13.18 5.86 -11.11
N SER A 153 -12.17 5.00 -11.12
CA SER A 153 -11.04 5.08 -10.19
C SER A 153 -9.81 5.74 -10.81
N VAL A 154 -8.90 6.18 -9.95
CA VAL A 154 -7.69 6.90 -10.38
C VAL A 154 -6.44 6.28 -9.76
N ILE A 155 -5.42 6.08 -10.58
CA ILE A 155 -4.04 5.94 -10.12
C ILE A 155 -3.37 7.30 -10.34
N ALA A 156 -3.06 8.00 -9.26
CA ALA A 156 -2.40 9.30 -9.28
C ALA A 156 -0.89 9.12 -9.14
N GLN A 157 -0.14 9.38 -10.19
CA GLN A 157 1.32 9.32 -10.23
C GLN A 157 1.88 10.68 -9.83
N GLN A 158 2.72 10.73 -8.79
CA GLN A 158 3.22 11.97 -8.20
C GLN A 158 4.76 12.01 -8.18
N GLY A 159 5.37 12.45 -9.26
CA GLY A 159 6.83 12.62 -9.37
C GLY A 159 7.61 11.32 -9.33
N VAL A 160 7.08 10.24 -9.87
CA VAL A 160 7.67 8.88 -9.77
C VAL A 160 7.75 8.20 -11.12
N THR A 161 8.54 7.14 -11.19
CA THR A 161 8.58 6.21 -12.34
C THR A 161 7.70 5.02 -12.08
N ILE A 162 6.87 4.66 -13.06
CA ILE A 162 6.11 3.41 -13.10
C ILE A 162 6.66 2.58 -14.26
N SER A 163 6.95 1.30 -13.99
CA SER A 163 7.28 0.31 -15.01
C SER A 163 6.42 -0.95 -14.84
N GLY A 164 6.21 -1.70 -15.94
CA GLY A 164 5.39 -2.90 -15.98
C GLY A 164 3.98 -2.67 -16.51
N VAL A 165 3.11 -3.66 -16.40
CA VAL A 165 1.77 -3.64 -17.01
C VAL A 165 0.82 -2.74 -16.23
N ILE A 166 0.17 -1.81 -16.92
CA ILE A 166 -0.87 -0.92 -16.40
C ILE A 166 -2.20 -1.26 -17.10
N ASN A 167 -3.20 -1.62 -16.32
CA ASN A 167 -4.54 -1.93 -16.84
C ASN A 167 -5.53 -0.86 -16.39
N THR A 168 -6.28 -0.34 -17.33
CA THR A 168 -7.42 0.54 -17.04
C THR A 168 -8.69 -0.07 -17.59
N SER A 169 -9.82 0.11 -16.91
CA SER A 169 -11.12 -0.38 -17.37
C SER A 169 -12.21 0.67 -17.23
N GLY A 170 -13.06 0.76 -18.23
CA GLY A 170 -14.13 1.75 -18.29
C GLY A 170 -13.59 3.18 -18.21
N SER A 171 -13.99 3.94 -17.19
CA SER A 171 -13.51 5.30 -16.92
C SER A 171 -12.32 5.36 -15.93
N GLY A 172 -11.65 4.24 -15.69
CA GLY A 172 -10.44 4.19 -14.86
C GLY A 172 -9.27 4.93 -15.52
N ASN A 173 -8.49 5.67 -14.71
CA ASN A 173 -7.43 6.54 -15.22
C ASN A 173 -6.10 6.33 -14.50
N LEU A 174 -5.00 6.33 -15.25
CA LEU A 174 -3.70 6.73 -14.75
C LEU A 174 -3.53 8.23 -15.00
N ARG A 175 -3.29 8.99 -13.95
CA ARG A 175 -3.17 10.45 -14.02
C ARG A 175 -1.85 10.91 -13.42
N PRO A 176 -0.94 11.48 -14.21
CA PRO A 176 0.19 12.23 -13.69
C PRO A 176 -0.32 13.46 -12.92
N THR A 177 0.17 13.64 -11.70
CA THR A 177 -0.21 14.74 -10.80
C THR A 177 1.01 15.28 -10.08
N GLY A 178 0.88 16.43 -9.42
CA GLY A 178 1.98 17.08 -8.72
C GLY A 178 2.96 17.81 -9.63
N SER A 179 4.00 18.40 -9.03
CA SER A 179 5.00 19.24 -9.70
C SER A 179 6.24 18.47 -10.16
N GLY A 180 6.38 17.21 -9.82
CA GLY A 180 7.51 16.36 -10.19
C GLY A 180 7.37 15.75 -11.59
N SER A 181 8.50 15.32 -12.16
CA SER A 181 8.47 14.57 -13.42
C SER A 181 7.92 13.16 -13.18
N ASN A 182 6.99 12.76 -14.04
CA ASN A 182 6.38 11.44 -14.01
C ASN A 182 6.88 10.65 -15.23
N TYR A 183 7.31 9.42 -15.03
CA TYR A 183 7.86 8.59 -16.10
C TYR A 183 7.10 7.27 -16.19
N LEU A 184 6.87 6.82 -17.43
CA LEU A 184 6.43 5.46 -17.75
C LEU A 184 7.58 4.77 -18.49
N SER A 185 7.96 3.58 -18.05
CA SER A 185 9.09 2.84 -18.61
C SER A 185 8.72 1.39 -18.84
N GLY A 186 8.76 0.93 -20.09
CA GLY A 186 8.43 -0.45 -20.44
C GLY A 186 6.99 -0.87 -20.11
N VAL A 187 6.04 0.05 -20.28
CA VAL A 187 4.60 -0.16 -20.04
C VAL A 187 3.87 -0.48 -21.33
#